data_b4580b8bb93ae4994b202efe18ee2e30
#
_entry.id   b4580b8bb93ae4994b202efe18ee2e30
#
_cell.length_a   1.000
_cell.length_b   1.000
_cell.length_c   1.000
_cell.angle_alpha   90.00
_cell.angle_beta   90.00
_cell.angle_gamma   90.00
#
_symmetry.space_group_name_H-M   'P 1'
#
loop_
_entity.id
_entity.type
_entity.pdbx_description
1 polymer ?
#
loop_
_entity_poly.entity_id
_entity_poly.type
_entity_poly.pdbx_seq_one_letter_code
_entity_poly.pdbx_strand_id
1 'polypeptide(L)'
;LLYCLFISELCDMLSSNDFNSSLAFSLDQYKKHDLVKADSIDLMNRVDSKFLFRLSELPKILEECVSSYSALQMLKTCVFAYKNTYFDFPDYHLYLSHHNKKLNRNKVRFRTYPKTETKFLEVKTKTNKGRTVKARIKIPIENKVIGEENAIFIAEQGITNPKTLVPMQMCNYKRISMMDYGASERLTFDFHLHYNCRYENSNERFDKEANFELGDFVIAELKQNKL
;
A
#
# COMPACT_ATOMS: atom_id res chain seq x y z
N LEU A 1 -38.33 -6.96 -2.44
CA LEU A 1 -37.08 -6.16 -2.18
C LEU A 1 -36.07 -6.97 -1.35
N LEU A 2 -36.47 -7.61 -0.24
CA LEU A 2 -35.59 -8.44 0.60
C LEU A 2 -34.99 -9.65 -0.14
N TYR A 3 -35.76 -10.28 -1.04
CA TYR A 3 -35.31 -11.45 -1.81
C TYR A 3 -34.25 -11.09 -2.86
N CYS A 4 -34.33 -9.90 -3.46
CA CYS A 4 -33.31 -9.42 -4.42
C CYS A 4 -32.01 -9.06 -3.72
N LEU A 5 -32.06 -8.50 -2.50
CA LEU A 5 -30.89 -8.22 -1.69
C LEU A 5 -30.18 -9.51 -1.25
N PHE A 6 -30.95 -10.53 -0.84
CA PHE A 6 -30.41 -11.83 -0.43
C PHE A 6 -29.75 -12.58 -1.60
N ILE A 7 -30.31 -12.50 -2.81
CA ILE A 7 -29.72 -13.11 -4.03
C ILE A 7 -28.46 -12.35 -4.44
N SER A 8 -28.43 -11.02 -4.33
CA SER A 8 -27.22 -10.24 -4.65
C SER A 8 -26.08 -10.54 -3.67
N GLU A 9 -26.35 -10.59 -2.37
CA GLU A 9 -25.37 -10.99 -1.36
C GLU A 9 -24.86 -12.42 -1.56
N LEU A 10 -25.75 -13.35 -1.94
CA LEU A 10 -25.38 -14.74 -2.22
C LEU A 10 -24.53 -14.85 -3.51
N CYS A 11 -24.87 -14.11 -4.56
CA CYS A 11 -24.06 -14.01 -5.77
C CYS A 11 -22.68 -13.41 -5.51
N ASP A 12 -22.62 -12.35 -4.70
CA ASP A 12 -21.35 -11.72 -4.32
C ASP A 12 -20.48 -12.65 -3.44
N MET A 13 -21.08 -13.42 -2.55
CA MET A 13 -20.39 -14.43 -1.76
C MET A 13 -19.87 -15.60 -2.60
N LEU A 14 -20.65 -16.07 -3.58
CA LEU A 14 -20.24 -17.16 -4.49
C LEU A 14 -19.11 -16.68 -5.40
N SER A 15 -19.22 -15.49 -5.99
CA SER A 15 -18.18 -14.91 -6.83
C SER A 15 -16.88 -14.62 -6.08
N SER A 16 -16.97 -14.22 -4.81
CA SER A 16 -15.79 -14.00 -3.98
C SER A 16 -15.09 -15.29 -3.58
N ASN A 17 -15.82 -16.39 -3.36
CA ASN A 17 -15.26 -17.71 -3.07
C ASN A 17 -14.55 -18.28 -4.31
N ASP A 18 -15.14 -18.16 -5.48
CA ASP A 18 -14.54 -18.60 -6.75
C ASP A 18 -13.26 -17.81 -7.06
N PHE A 19 -13.28 -16.50 -6.85
CA PHE A 19 -12.07 -15.67 -7.01
C PHE A 19 -10.96 -16.08 -6.02
N ASN A 20 -11.27 -16.25 -4.74
CA ASN A 20 -10.25 -16.63 -3.75
C ASN A 20 -9.68 -18.03 -4.04
N SER A 21 -10.49 -18.96 -4.51
CA SER A 21 -10.06 -20.32 -4.89
C SER A 21 -9.16 -20.27 -6.12
N SER A 22 -9.53 -19.51 -7.15
CA SER A 22 -8.74 -19.31 -8.36
C SER A 22 -7.41 -18.61 -8.04
N LEU A 23 -7.44 -17.58 -7.20
CA LEU A 23 -6.24 -16.87 -6.76
C LEU A 23 -5.28 -17.78 -5.99
N ALA A 24 -5.80 -18.62 -5.09
CA ALA A 24 -5.01 -19.58 -4.34
C ALA A 24 -4.36 -20.61 -5.27
N PHE A 25 -5.13 -21.16 -6.22
CA PHE A 25 -4.64 -22.11 -7.22
C PHE A 25 -3.52 -21.48 -8.08
N SER A 26 -3.71 -20.28 -8.60
CA SER A 26 -2.67 -19.60 -9.39
C SER A 26 -1.41 -19.37 -8.56
N LEU A 27 -1.55 -18.93 -7.30
CA LEU A 27 -0.40 -18.67 -6.43
C LEU A 27 0.35 -19.95 -6.04
N ASP A 28 -0.31 -21.09 -5.94
CA ASP A 28 0.35 -22.36 -5.61
C ASP A 28 1.34 -22.83 -6.69
N GLN A 29 1.15 -22.40 -7.94
CA GLN A 29 2.03 -22.71 -9.07
C GLN A 29 3.43 -22.06 -8.94
N TYR A 30 3.55 -21.00 -8.17
CA TYR A 30 4.78 -20.23 -8.08
C TYR A 30 5.84 -20.89 -7.22
N LYS A 31 7.11 -20.77 -7.62
CA LYS A 31 8.23 -20.90 -6.68
C LYS A 31 8.10 -19.82 -5.61
N LYS A 32 8.45 -20.16 -4.37
CA LYS A 32 8.34 -19.23 -3.24
C LYS A 32 9.70 -18.67 -2.87
N HIS A 33 9.70 -17.44 -2.37
CA HIS A 33 10.85 -16.81 -1.74
C HIS A 33 10.42 -16.15 -0.43
N ASP A 34 11.38 -15.90 0.44
CA ASP A 34 11.21 -15.24 1.73
C ASP A 34 11.56 -13.74 1.67
N LEU A 35 11.41 -13.04 2.79
CA LEU A 35 11.78 -11.63 2.89
C LEU A 35 13.26 -11.38 2.74
N VAL A 36 14.13 -12.29 3.20
CA VAL A 36 15.58 -12.12 3.11
C VAL A 36 15.99 -12.04 1.65
N LYS A 37 15.47 -12.96 0.83
CA LYS A 37 15.71 -12.94 -0.61
C LYS A 37 15.06 -11.71 -1.27
N ALA A 38 13.85 -11.33 -0.87
CA ALA A 38 13.19 -10.14 -1.41
C ALA A 38 13.95 -8.83 -1.09
N ASP A 39 14.58 -8.74 0.08
CA ASP A 39 15.34 -7.55 0.50
C ASP A 39 16.76 -7.51 -0.10
N SER A 40 17.28 -8.64 -0.62
CA SER A 40 18.59 -8.71 -1.29
C SER A 40 18.61 -8.02 -2.66
N ILE A 41 17.46 -7.70 -3.24
CA ILE A 41 17.37 -7.02 -4.54
C ILE A 41 17.70 -5.54 -4.36
N ASP A 42 18.81 -5.12 -4.97
CA ASP A 42 19.17 -3.71 -5.06
C ASP A 42 18.46 -3.04 -6.24
N LEU A 43 17.42 -2.28 -5.92
CA LEU A 43 16.67 -1.44 -6.87
C LEU A 43 16.89 0.05 -6.57
N MET A 44 18.12 0.45 -6.26
CA MET A 44 18.45 1.83 -5.89
C MET A 44 18.24 2.81 -7.05
N ASN A 45 18.54 2.40 -8.28
CA ASN A 45 18.38 3.21 -9.48
C ASN A 45 17.34 2.56 -10.40
N ARG A 46 16.06 2.83 -10.13
CA ARG A 46 14.95 2.13 -10.77
C ARG A 46 13.95 3.05 -11.44
N VAL A 47 13.19 2.46 -12.36
CA VAL A 47 11.94 3.01 -12.91
C VAL A 47 10.77 2.28 -12.29
N ASP A 48 9.77 3.01 -11.84
CA ASP A 48 8.52 2.49 -11.29
C ASP A 48 7.40 2.74 -12.32
N SER A 49 6.82 1.66 -12.89
CA SER A 49 5.66 1.71 -13.79
C SER A 49 4.42 1.19 -13.09
N LYS A 50 3.26 1.83 -13.34
CA LYS A 50 2.00 1.43 -12.72
C LYS A 50 0.95 1.15 -13.77
N PHE A 51 0.17 0.10 -13.53
CA PHE A 51 -0.91 -0.35 -14.39
C PHE A 51 -2.18 -0.53 -13.55
N LEU A 52 -3.32 -0.27 -14.17
CA LEU A 52 -4.64 -0.47 -13.57
C LEU A 52 -5.43 -1.44 -14.45
N PHE A 53 -6.02 -2.48 -13.84
CA PHE A 53 -6.85 -3.45 -14.54
C PHE A 53 -7.93 -4.04 -13.62
N ARG A 54 -8.86 -4.82 -14.17
CA ARG A 54 -9.95 -5.40 -13.40
C ARG A 54 -9.49 -6.55 -12.52
N LEU A 55 -10.05 -6.66 -11.32
CA LEU A 55 -9.74 -7.73 -10.37
C LEU A 55 -9.97 -9.13 -10.96
N SER A 56 -10.98 -9.29 -11.81
CA SER A 56 -11.27 -10.55 -12.50
C SER A 56 -10.16 -11.06 -13.42
N GLU A 57 -9.26 -10.18 -13.87
CA GLU A 57 -8.12 -10.52 -14.73
C GLU A 57 -6.88 -10.97 -13.95
N LEU A 58 -6.87 -10.72 -12.63
CA LEU A 58 -5.68 -11.02 -11.80
C LEU A 58 -5.26 -12.49 -11.84
N PRO A 59 -6.15 -13.51 -11.73
CA PRO A 59 -5.73 -14.91 -11.81
C PRO A 59 -5.03 -15.24 -13.13
N LYS A 60 -5.59 -14.79 -14.25
CA LYS A 60 -5.01 -15.02 -15.59
C LYS A 60 -3.63 -14.36 -15.73
N ILE A 61 -3.47 -13.11 -15.27
CA ILE A 61 -2.17 -12.43 -15.29
C ILE A 61 -1.15 -13.17 -14.43
N LEU A 62 -1.57 -13.69 -13.29
CA LEU A 62 -0.70 -14.50 -12.44
C LEU A 62 -0.26 -15.78 -13.17
N GLU A 63 -1.14 -16.48 -13.87
CA GLU A 63 -0.80 -17.69 -14.65
C GLU A 63 0.26 -17.39 -15.72
N GLU A 64 0.16 -16.25 -16.41
CA GLU A 64 1.15 -15.82 -17.40
C GLU A 64 2.52 -15.48 -16.79
N CYS A 65 2.55 -15.00 -15.53
CA CYS A 65 3.77 -14.61 -14.84
C CYS A 65 4.52 -15.80 -14.20
N VAL A 66 3.91 -16.98 -14.05
CA VAL A 66 4.44 -18.10 -13.27
C VAL A 66 5.80 -18.60 -13.75
N SER A 67 6.05 -18.55 -15.05
CA SER A 67 7.31 -19.00 -15.67
C SER A 67 8.51 -18.09 -15.35
N SER A 68 8.26 -16.83 -15.01
CA SER A 68 9.28 -15.79 -14.88
C SER A 68 9.47 -15.28 -13.46
N TYR A 69 8.47 -15.47 -12.59
CA TYR A 69 8.46 -14.89 -11.25
C TYR A 69 8.34 -15.92 -10.13
N SER A 70 8.87 -15.57 -8.99
CA SER A 70 8.61 -16.22 -7.69
C SER A 70 7.71 -15.33 -6.84
N ALA A 71 6.89 -15.93 -5.98
CA ALA A 71 5.99 -15.21 -5.08
C ALA A 71 6.56 -15.17 -3.65
N LEU A 72 6.50 -14.00 -3.03
CA LEU A 72 6.83 -13.85 -1.61
C LEU A 72 5.86 -14.68 -0.78
N GLN A 73 6.39 -15.55 0.08
CA GLN A 73 5.59 -16.32 1.02
C GLN A 73 6.08 -16.08 2.45
N MET A 74 5.16 -15.78 3.35
CA MET A 74 5.39 -15.74 4.79
C MET A 74 4.18 -16.32 5.53
N LEU A 75 4.42 -17.06 6.63
CA LEU A 75 3.34 -17.65 7.42
C LEU A 75 2.32 -18.43 6.56
N LYS A 76 2.82 -19.19 5.57
CA LYS A 76 2.05 -20.01 4.62
C LYS A 76 1.04 -19.19 3.75
N THR A 77 1.30 -17.91 3.53
CA THR A 77 0.48 -17.08 2.61
C THR A 77 1.36 -16.27 1.67
N CYS A 78 0.82 -15.99 0.46
CA CYS A 78 1.40 -15.06 -0.50
C CYS A 78 0.58 -13.75 -0.60
N VAL A 79 -0.54 -13.66 0.11
CA VAL A 79 -1.40 -12.48 0.13
C VAL A 79 -1.30 -11.80 1.50
N PHE A 80 -0.91 -10.54 1.50
CA PHE A 80 -0.65 -9.78 2.71
C PHE A 80 -1.56 -8.56 2.81
N ALA A 81 -2.20 -8.40 3.96
CA ALA A 81 -2.95 -7.19 4.26
C ALA A 81 -2.01 -6.05 4.67
N TYR A 82 -2.29 -4.87 4.18
CA TYR A 82 -1.63 -3.62 4.53
C TYR A 82 -2.66 -2.62 5.05
N LYS A 83 -2.39 -2.02 6.21
CA LYS A 83 -3.15 -0.89 6.72
C LYS A 83 -2.21 0.31 6.81
N ASN A 84 -2.60 1.41 6.19
CA ASN A 84 -1.80 2.64 6.19
C ASN A 84 -2.65 3.80 6.69
N THR A 85 -2.06 4.62 7.56
CA THR A 85 -2.62 5.91 7.94
C THR A 85 -1.63 6.99 7.50
N TYR A 86 -2.04 7.84 6.57
CA TYR A 86 -1.27 8.98 6.11
C TYR A 86 -1.57 10.18 6.98
N PHE A 87 -0.50 10.89 7.34
CA PHE A 87 -0.55 12.11 8.14
C PHE A 87 -0.25 13.31 7.27
N ASP A 88 -0.93 14.41 7.56
CA ASP A 88 -0.69 15.70 6.97
C ASP A 88 -0.94 16.80 8.01
N PHE A 89 -0.55 18.01 7.68
CA PHE A 89 -0.95 19.21 8.42
C PHE A 89 -2.42 19.51 8.18
N PRO A 90 -3.12 20.23 9.09
CA PRO A 90 -4.51 20.61 8.90
C PRO A 90 -4.79 21.36 7.59
N ASP A 91 -3.80 22.08 7.06
CA ASP A 91 -3.85 22.83 5.79
C ASP A 91 -3.49 21.96 4.54
N TYR A 92 -3.36 20.64 4.69
CA TYR A 92 -2.99 19.70 3.61
C TYR A 92 -1.63 20.01 2.95
N HIS A 93 -0.71 20.60 3.68
CA HIS A 93 0.58 21.04 3.16
C HIS A 93 1.38 19.95 2.43
N LEU A 94 1.45 18.74 2.99
CA LEU A 94 2.21 17.64 2.38
C LEU A 94 1.50 17.13 1.10
N TYR A 95 0.17 17.02 1.13
CA TYR A 95 -0.63 16.65 -0.04
C TYR A 95 -0.48 17.68 -1.16
N LEU A 96 -0.67 18.98 -0.86
CA LEU A 96 -0.56 20.07 -1.82
C LEU A 96 0.85 20.15 -2.40
N SER A 97 1.87 19.87 -1.61
CA SER A 97 3.26 19.81 -2.10
C SER A 97 3.44 18.70 -3.14
N HIS A 98 2.75 17.55 -2.98
CA HIS A 98 2.74 16.48 -3.97
C HIS A 98 1.90 16.82 -5.20
N HIS A 99 0.71 17.34 -5.01
CA HIS A 99 -0.20 17.74 -6.09
C HIS A 99 0.45 18.76 -7.01
N ASN A 100 1.07 19.79 -6.43
CA ASN A 100 1.75 20.87 -7.14
C ASN A 100 3.17 20.50 -7.60
N LYS A 101 3.57 19.24 -7.49
CA LYS A 101 4.88 18.73 -7.93
C LYS A 101 6.09 19.51 -7.36
N LYS A 102 5.93 20.10 -6.15
CA LYS A 102 7.04 20.81 -5.49
C LYS A 102 8.27 19.90 -5.36
N LEU A 103 9.44 20.51 -5.47
CA LEU A 103 10.71 19.85 -5.13
C LEU A 103 10.77 19.64 -3.60
N ASN A 104 11.50 18.63 -3.13
CA ASN A 104 11.63 18.34 -1.69
C ASN A 104 10.28 18.17 -0.98
N ARG A 105 9.53 17.12 -1.35
CA ARG A 105 8.21 16.84 -0.78
C ARG A 105 8.20 15.55 0.02
N ASN A 106 7.48 15.58 1.13
CA ASN A 106 7.44 14.49 2.10
C ASN A 106 6.09 13.78 2.11
N LYS A 107 6.10 12.48 2.47
CA LYS A 107 4.93 11.71 2.88
C LYS A 107 5.22 11.06 4.21
N VAL A 108 4.31 11.22 5.16
CA VAL A 108 4.39 10.61 6.49
C VAL A 108 3.26 9.62 6.63
N ARG A 109 3.55 8.41 7.09
CA ARG A 109 2.52 7.42 7.36
C ARG A 109 2.89 6.45 8.46
N PHE A 110 1.89 5.94 9.13
CA PHE A 110 1.97 4.65 9.80
C PHE A 110 1.63 3.55 8.81
N ARG A 111 2.41 2.46 8.87
CA ARG A 111 2.13 1.24 8.12
C ARG A 111 2.06 0.07 9.07
N THR A 112 0.92 -0.59 9.09
CA THR A 112 0.69 -1.79 9.88
C THR A 112 0.63 -3.00 8.98
N TYR A 113 1.31 -4.06 9.41
CA TYR A 113 1.24 -5.40 8.84
C TYR A 113 0.45 -6.29 9.82
N PRO A 114 -0.87 -6.47 9.61
CA PRO A 114 -1.72 -7.12 10.61
C PRO A 114 -1.28 -8.55 10.95
N LYS A 115 -0.81 -9.30 9.95
CA LYS A 115 -0.43 -10.72 10.11
C LYS A 115 0.81 -10.92 10.99
N THR A 116 1.71 -9.96 11.02
CA THR A 116 2.95 -9.99 11.84
C THR A 116 2.85 -9.06 13.05
N GLU A 117 1.70 -8.43 13.25
CA GLU A 117 1.46 -7.45 14.32
C GLU A 117 2.57 -6.38 14.42
N THR A 118 3.06 -5.96 13.25
CA THR A 118 4.18 -5.02 13.17
C THR A 118 3.70 -3.70 12.60
N LYS A 119 4.14 -2.61 13.20
CA LYS A 119 3.82 -1.25 12.77
C LYS A 119 5.08 -0.41 12.63
N PHE A 120 5.13 0.39 11.58
CA PHE A 120 6.22 1.31 11.28
C PHE A 120 5.70 2.72 11.07
N LEU A 121 6.43 3.69 11.57
CA LEU A 121 6.39 5.06 11.09
C LEU A 121 7.35 5.17 9.91
N GLU A 122 6.86 5.62 8.78
CA GLU A 122 7.64 5.79 7.55
C GLU A 122 7.56 7.24 7.07
N VAL A 123 8.70 7.82 6.76
CA VAL A 123 8.81 9.10 6.06
C VAL A 123 9.47 8.85 4.71
N LYS A 124 8.82 9.34 3.65
CA LYS A 124 9.38 9.33 2.28
C LYS A 124 9.59 10.77 1.84
N THR A 125 10.82 11.08 1.48
CA THR A 125 11.21 12.38 0.95
C THR A 125 11.62 12.24 -0.51
N LYS A 126 10.94 12.93 -1.41
CA LYS A 126 11.42 13.07 -2.80
C LYS A 126 12.23 14.35 -2.89
N THR A 127 13.53 14.20 -3.15
CA THR A 127 14.47 15.31 -3.22
C THR A 127 14.42 16.04 -4.56
N ASN A 128 14.95 17.26 -4.60
CA ASN A 128 15.14 18.05 -5.83
C ASN A 128 16.05 17.37 -6.88
N LYS A 129 16.90 16.41 -6.45
CA LYS A 129 17.74 15.59 -7.34
C LYS A 129 16.99 14.38 -7.93
N GLY A 130 15.66 14.33 -7.80
CA GLY A 130 14.82 13.24 -8.31
C GLY A 130 14.90 11.94 -7.50
N ARG A 131 15.75 11.86 -6.48
CA ARG A 131 15.87 10.68 -5.61
C ARG A 131 14.75 10.63 -4.58
N THR A 132 14.35 9.41 -4.22
CA THR A 132 13.43 9.17 -3.09
C THR A 132 14.20 8.52 -1.96
N VAL A 133 14.24 9.20 -0.82
CA VAL A 133 14.80 8.67 0.42
C VAL A 133 13.64 8.16 1.27
N LYS A 134 13.82 7.00 1.90
CA LYS A 134 12.85 6.42 2.82
C LYS A 134 13.52 6.14 4.14
N ALA A 135 13.01 6.75 5.21
CA ALA A 135 13.35 6.42 6.58
C ALA A 135 12.19 5.72 7.26
N ARG A 136 12.47 4.77 8.16
CA ARG A 136 11.44 4.09 8.95
C ARG A 136 11.96 3.68 10.31
N ILE A 137 11.07 3.74 11.32
CA ILE A 137 11.27 3.15 12.64
C ILE A 137 10.09 2.23 12.98
N LYS A 138 10.35 1.21 13.78
CA LYS A 138 9.30 0.36 14.35
C LYS A 138 8.66 1.10 15.51
N ILE A 139 7.34 1.07 15.60
CA ILE A 139 6.56 1.72 16.66
C ILE A 139 5.56 0.73 17.26
N PRO A 140 5.07 0.97 18.49
CA PRO A 140 4.01 0.18 19.10
C PRO A 140 2.76 0.10 18.21
N ILE A 141 2.10 -1.06 18.20
CA ILE A 141 0.96 -1.30 17.31
C ILE A 141 -0.27 -0.45 17.68
N GLU A 142 -0.41 -0.12 18.94
CA GLU A 142 -1.47 0.72 19.49
C GLU A 142 -1.37 2.20 19.15
N ASN A 143 -0.21 2.68 18.69
CA ASN A 143 -0.03 4.09 18.34
C ASN A 143 -0.98 4.51 17.23
N LYS A 144 -1.82 5.52 17.49
CA LYS A 144 -2.79 6.08 16.54
C LYS A 144 -2.43 7.49 16.08
N VAL A 145 -1.63 8.20 16.86
CA VAL A 145 -1.24 9.61 16.65
C VAL A 145 0.28 9.76 16.74
N ILE A 146 0.78 10.90 16.28
CA ILE A 146 2.19 11.26 16.39
C ILE A 146 2.48 11.67 17.84
N GLY A 147 3.12 10.79 18.58
CA GLY A 147 3.63 11.07 19.94
C GLY A 147 5.01 11.74 19.91
N GLU A 148 5.57 12.00 21.09
CA GLU A 148 6.84 12.72 21.25
C GLU A 148 8.01 12.09 20.49
N GLU A 149 8.25 10.80 20.70
CA GLU A 149 9.33 10.06 20.03
C GLU A 149 9.16 10.02 18.51
N ASN A 150 7.93 9.85 18.06
CA ASN A 150 7.61 9.87 16.63
C ASN A 150 7.85 11.24 16.01
N ALA A 151 7.56 12.31 16.75
CA ALA A 151 7.78 13.68 16.32
C ALA A 151 9.27 13.98 16.17
N ILE A 152 10.11 13.52 17.09
CA ILE A 152 11.58 13.65 17.01
C ILE A 152 12.08 13.01 15.72
N PHE A 153 11.71 11.74 15.46
CA PHE A 153 12.12 11.05 14.24
C PHE A 153 11.66 11.76 12.95
N ILE A 154 10.43 12.31 12.94
CA ILE A 154 9.91 13.06 11.79
C ILE A 154 10.69 14.36 11.59
N ALA A 155 11.03 15.07 12.67
CA ALA A 155 11.82 16.31 12.62
C ALA A 155 13.22 16.06 12.03
N GLU A 156 13.87 14.96 12.39
CA GLU A 156 15.15 14.53 11.81
C GLU A 156 15.10 14.35 10.29
N GLN A 157 13.91 14.07 9.73
CA GLN A 157 13.68 13.97 8.29
C GLN A 157 13.36 15.33 7.63
N GLY A 158 13.55 16.44 8.35
CA GLY A 158 13.39 17.79 7.83
C GLY A 158 11.95 18.30 7.78
N ILE A 159 11.05 17.70 8.55
CA ILE A 159 9.65 18.17 8.67
C ILE A 159 9.53 19.00 9.94
N THR A 160 9.19 20.28 9.80
CA THR A 160 8.98 21.19 10.91
C THR A 160 7.61 20.98 11.55
N ASN A 161 7.48 21.23 12.86
CA ASN A 161 6.23 21.11 13.63
C ASN A 161 5.53 19.74 13.50
N PRO A 162 6.23 18.60 13.59
CA PRO A 162 5.64 17.29 13.35
C PRO A 162 4.51 16.92 14.32
N LYS A 163 4.43 17.53 15.51
CA LYS A 163 3.37 17.34 16.50
C LYS A 163 2.00 17.83 16.02
N THR A 164 1.96 18.71 15.03
CA THR A 164 0.71 19.20 14.44
C THR A 164 0.17 18.33 13.31
N LEU A 165 0.90 17.29 12.92
CA LEU A 165 0.44 16.32 11.96
C LEU A 165 -0.73 15.50 12.52
N VAL A 166 -1.79 15.41 11.74
CA VAL A 166 -3.01 14.66 12.07
C VAL A 166 -3.27 13.56 11.05
N PRO A 167 -3.97 12.47 11.42
CA PRO A 167 -4.34 11.44 10.46
C PRO A 167 -5.37 11.98 9.47
N MET A 168 -5.04 11.98 8.17
CA MET A 168 -5.90 12.53 7.12
C MET A 168 -6.50 11.44 6.22
N GLN A 169 -5.78 10.37 5.98
CA GLN A 169 -6.24 9.32 5.08
C GLN A 169 -5.83 7.94 5.59
N MET A 170 -6.77 7.03 5.63
CA MET A 170 -6.49 5.60 5.74
C MET A 170 -6.56 4.95 4.36
N CYS A 171 -5.66 4.00 4.10
CA CYS A 171 -5.62 3.23 2.87
C CYS A 171 -5.28 1.78 3.20
N ASN A 172 -6.24 0.90 3.05
CA ASN A 172 -6.12 -0.53 3.32
C ASN A 172 -6.18 -1.29 2.00
N TYR A 173 -5.39 -2.34 1.87
CA TYR A 173 -5.39 -3.19 0.68
C TYR A 173 -4.75 -4.55 0.97
N LYS A 174 -4.98 -5.50 0.09
CA LYS A 174 -4.22 -6.75 0.02
C LYS A 174 -3.13 -6.62 -1.05
N ARG A 175 -1.98 -7.25 -0.84
CA ARG A 175 -0.84 -7.24 -1.76
C ARG A 175 -0.29 -8.62 -1.99
N ILE A 176 -0.01 -8.93 -3.25
CA ILE A 176 0.88 -9.99 -3.69
C ILE A 176 2.19 -9.33 -4.11
N SER A 177 3.32 -9.88 -3.68
CA SER A 177 4.65 -9.37 -4.07
C SER A 177 5.41 -10.48 -4.77
N MET A 178 5.96 -10.14 -5.91
CA MET A 178 6.68 -11.06 -6.79
C MET A 178 8.02 -10.47 -7.19
N MET A 179 8.91 -11.35 -7.58
CA MET A 179 10.26 -11.05 -7.99
C MET A 179 10.61 -11.93 -9.18
N ASP A 180 11.19 -11.37 -10.22
CA ASP A 180 11.71 -12.16 -11.34
C ASP A 180 12.84 -13.08 -10.90
N TYR A 181 13.10 -14.14 -11.64
CA TYR A 181 14.15 -15.11 -11.27
C TYR A 181 15.56 -14.54 -11.35
N GLY A 182 15.78 -13.54 -12.21
CA GLY A 182 17.03 -12.80 -12.32
C GLY A 182 17.23 -11.78 -11.21
N ALA A 183 16.23 -11.56 -10.35
CA ALA A 183 16.22 -10.57 -9.28
C ALA A 183 16.48 -9.13 -9.77
N SER A 184 16.09 -8.82 -11.03
CA SER A 184 16.28 -7.52 -11.67
C SER A 184 15.07 -6.62 -11.57
N GLU A 185 13.90 -7.21 -11.24
CA GLU A 185 12.66 -6.46 -11.09
C GLU A 185 11.75 -7.02 -9.99
N ARG A 186 10.88 -6.15 -9.50
CA ARG A 186 9.84 -6.48 -8.51
C ARG A 186 8.48 -6.06 -9.03
N LEU A 187 7.53 -6.99 -9.02
CA LEU A 187 6.15 -6.77 -9.39
C LEU A 187 5.25 -6.92 -8.16
N THR A 188 4.35 -5.97 -7.94
CA THR A 188 3.37 -6.04 -6.86
C THR A 188 1.98 -5.81 -7.39
N PHE A 189 0.99 -6.52 -6.84
CA PHE A 189 -0.43 -6.36 -7.14
C PHE A 189 -1.16 -5.93 -5.87
N ASP A 190 -1.71 -4.72 -5.87
CA ASP A 190 -2.54 -4.18 -4.80
C ASP A 190 -4.01 -4.27 -5.20
N PHE A 191 -4.84 -4.91 -4.40
CA PHE A 191 -6.26 -5.15 -4.66
C PHE A 191 -7.08 -5.08 -3.38
N HIS A 192 -8.42 -5.07 -3.51
CA HIS A 192 -9.34 -4.75 -2.41
C HIS A 192 -8.93 -3.44 -1.73
N LEU A 193 -8.77 -2.39 -2.55
CA LEU A 193 -8.36 -1.09 -2.08
C LEU A 193 -9.54 -0.39 -1.42
N HIS A 194 -9.36 -0.04 -0.17
CA HIS A 194 -10.32 0.70 0.63
C HIS A 194 -9.67 1.96 1.18
N TYR A 195 -10.30 3.09 0.95
CA TYR A 195 -9.84 4.41 1.39
C TYR A 195 -10.88 5.03 2.31
N ASN A 196 -10.40 5.61 3.41
CA ASN A 196 -11.17 6.50 4.26
C ASN A 196 -10.41 7.82 4.34
N CYS A 197 -11.05 8.91 3.99
CA CYS A 197 -10.45 10.26 4.00
C CYS A 197 -11.20 11.13 4.99
N ARG A 198 -10.46 11.84 5.82
CA ARG A 198 -10.95 12.97 6.59
C ARG A 198 -10.88 14.22 5.73
N TYR A 199 -11.93 15.02 5.72
CA TYR A 199 -11.87 16.37 5.19
C TYR A 199 -12.69 17.32 6.07
N GLU A 200 -12.13 18.48 6.34
CA GLU A 200 -12.83 19.57 7.00
C GLU A 200 -13.52 20.42 5.94
N ASN A 201 -14.81 20.69 6.12
CA ASN A 201 -15.49 21.69 5.34
C ASN A 201 -15.36 23.04 6.09
N SER A 202 -14.87 24.08 5.42
CA SER A 202 -14.56 25.39 6.02
C SER A 202 -15.74 26.07 6.73
N ASN A 203 -16.96 25.60 6.53
CA ASN A 203 -18.18 26.17 7.11
C ASN A 203 -18.86 25.29 8.17
N GLU A 204 -18.43 24.06 8.37
CA GLU A 204 -18.97 23.16 9.37
C GLU A 204 -17.84 22.40 10.03
N ARG A 205 -17.71 22.54 11.36
CA ARG A 205 -16.77 21.79 12.20
C ARG A 205 -17.13 20.30 12.31
N PHE A 206 -17.57 19.66 11.25
CA PHE A 206 -17.88 18.24 11.25
C PHE A 206 -16.83 17.49 10.43
N ASP A 207 -16.15 16.56 11.10
CA ASP A 207 -15.34 15.53 10.50
C ASP A 207 -16.22 14.68 9.55
N LYS A 208 -16.29 15.05 8.28
CA LYS A 208 -16.91 14.18 7.28
C LYS A 208 -15.90 13.12 6.88
N GLU A 209 -16.25 11.87 7.08
CA GLU A 209 -15.50 10.74 6.57
C GLU A 209 -16.07 10.33 5.22
N ALA A 210 -15.23 10.31 4.19
CA ALA A 210 -15.58 9.74 2.91
C ALA A 210 -14.91 8.40 2.75
N ASN A 211 -15.71 7.36 2.53
CA ASN A 211 -15.25 6.00 2.25
C ASN A 211 -15.30 5.75 0.74
N PHE A 212 -14.20 5.26 0.17
CA PHE A 212 -14.09 4.88 -1.22
C PHE A 212 -13.56 3.46 -1.31
N GLU A 213 -14.23 2.65 -2.10
CA GLU A 213 -13.79 1.30 -2.44
C GLU A 213 -13.46 1.22 -3.93
N LEU A 214 -12.28 0.69 -4.24
CA LEU A 214 -11.88 0.30 -5.58
C LEU A 214 -11.80 -1.23 -5.63
N GLY A 215 -12.88 -1.90 -5.19
CA GLY A 215 -12.93 -3.35 -5.03
C GLY A 215 -12.65 -4.10 -6.33
N ASP A 216 -13.13 -3.58 -7.46
CA ASP A 216 -13.04 -4.22 -8.78
C ASP A 216 -11.73 -3.94 -9.51
N PHE A 217 -10.77 -3.25 -8.90
CA PHE A 217 -9.53 -2.87 -9.54
C PHE A 217 -8.29 -3.38 -8.81
N VAL A 218 -7.27 -3.66 -9.61
CA VAL A 218 -5.92 -3.99 -9.17
C VAL A 218 -4.97 -2.90 -9.64
N ILE A 219 -4.08 -2.45 -8.75
CA ILE A 219 -2.94 -1.61 -9.09
C ILE A 219 -1.71 -2.50 -9.14
N ALA A 220 -1.17 -2.76 -10.33
CA ALA A 220 0.14 -3.39 -10.47
C ALA A 220 1.24 -2.31 -10.46
N GLU A 221 2.32 -2.55 -9.72
CA GLU A 221 3.51 -1.71 -9.73
C GLU A 221 4.73 -2.57 -10.08
N LEU A 222 5.33 -2.28 -11.23
CA LEU A 222 6.56 -2.89 -11.69
C LEU A 222 7.72 -1.96 -11.38
N LYS A 223 8.74 -2.48 -10.69
CA LYS A 223 9.99 -1.79 -10.37
C LYS A 223 11.13 -2.50 -11.07
N GLN A 224 11.79 -1.82 -11.97
CA GLN A 224 12.88 -2.36 -12.78
C GLN A 224 14.13 -1.50 -12.58
N ASN A 225 15.30 -2.14 -12.64
CA ASN A 225 16.54 -1.40 -12.73
C ASN A 225 16.54 -0.53 -14.00
N LYS A 226 17.02 0.70 -13.88
CA LYS A 226 17.23 1.57 -15.02
C LYS A 226 18.38 0.98 -15.84
N LEU A 227 18.09 0.66 -17.08
CA LEU A 227 19.11 0.28 -18.07
C LEU A 227 20.07 1.44 -18.35
#